data_4782abce6751464aeb17b8a1c42c261e
#
_entry.id   4782abce6751464aeb17b8a1c42c261e
#
_cell.length_a   1.000
_cell.length_b   1.000
_cell.length_c   1.000
_cell.angle_alpha   90.00
_cell.angle_beta   90.00
_cell.angle_gamma   90.00
#
_symmetry.space_group_name_H-M   'P 1'
#
loop_
_entity.id
_entity.type
_entity.pdbx_description
1 polymer ?
#
loop_
_entity_poly.entity_id
_entity_poly.type
_entity_poly.pdbx_seq_one_letter_code
_entity_poly.pdbx_strand_id
1 'polypeptide(L)'
;MSRRSTSLLALGALLASGTALNTAAGAGPAHAANPASSLVVPVDAPDTPNLAGLGQLGVTLFGTTQLDVDRVDLATVRLGHPGTGVGMAQVVGAGPLGTITDANADGRDDLRLYFDKETLRAEGQLTAASTTLTLSGRTVDGREIRGTDRVAPIVVLEVKFQETLAVRGQDRDLHSTRGSGLTGVRAVLDRHRAAHLSPLVPATAVAQLSRLTAQASSHSGQPAPDLASWYQVTLPAGADVTAALKDLQAQPEIAYVYPAPEPAPPPATPDFTSRQGYQRPAPQGVDADYARQDPRARGADIRIADLEYDWNPFHEDLNLDWSSDLGGSQYPRNTSFADEHGTAVFGELVADENGYGVTGGVPDATMYGISPMQRLSSGQASYRPAASMTHVAQYLRAGDVLLIEQQTVGPNGGTRYVPLEWTQSVFDATRLLTQLGVIVVATGGNGGENLDAPEFQGRFNRAVRDSGSIMVGAGSDTTRARLNFSVYGSRVDLQGWGQNITTTGSNGNLQGGTTPANRNIRYTRSFGGTSGAGPIVTGAVAAVQSYLKATGRPVWTASQISTLLKNTGTPQGGNTAQRIGPLPNLRAALAQVQVPAAGAVSAPAGVTG
;
A
#
# COMPACT_ATOMS: atom_id res chain seq x y z
N MET A 1 20.96 -57.56 -13.01
CA MET A 1 19.85 -58.24 -12.32
C MET A 1 18.70 -57.26 -12.31
N SER A 2 17.83 -57.37 -13.29
CA SER A 2 16.51 -58.00 -13.31
C SER A 2 15.53 -57.33 -12.34
N ARG A 3 14.39 -56.76 -12.70
CA ARG A 3 13.39 -57.07 -13.75
C ARG A 3 12.55 -55.81 -14.05
N ARG A 4 12.24 -55.63 -15.24
CA ARG A 4 11.10 -55.20 -16.01
C ARG A 4 9.72 -55.59 -15.42
N SER A 5 8.72 -54.72 -15.60
CA SER A 5 7.41 -55.13 -16.13
C SER A 5 6.64 -53.91 -16.70
N THR A 6 6.28 -54.06 -17.92
CA THR A 6 5.42 -53.36 -18.86
C THR A 6 3.96 -53.81 -18.74
N SER A 7 2.99 -52.94 -19.08
CA SER A 7 1.73 -53.27 -19.79
C SER A 7 0.96 -51.96 -19.97
N LEU A 8 0.78 -51.40 -21.11
CA LEU A 8 -0.06 -51.62 -22.31
C LEU A 8 -1.53 -51.26 -22.13
N LEU A 9 -1.90 -50.20 -22.80
CA LEU A 9 -3.00 -49.85 -23.71
C LEU A 9 -4.36 -50.54 -23.58
N ALA A 10 -5.44 -49.73 -23.61
CA ALA A 10 -6.59 -50.01 -24.47
C ALA A 10 -7.33 -48.71 -24.88
N LEU A 11 -7.40 -48.54 -26.17
CA LEU A 11 -8.15 -47.55 -26.97
C LEU A 11 -9.58 -48.08 -27.14
N GLY A 12 -10.58 -47.21 -27.09
CA GLY A 12 -11.97 -47.55 -27.44
C GLY A 12 -12.76 -46.35 -27.89
N ALA A 13 -12.81 -46.14 -29.20
CA ALA A 13 -13.73 -45.20 -29.84
C ALA A 13 -15.07 -45.87 -30.11
N LEU A 14 -16.19 -45.18 -29.91
CA LEU A 14 -17.46 -45.46 -30.61
C LEU A 14 -18.18 -44.16 -30.93
N LEU A 15 -18.46 -44.01 -32.19
CA LEU A 15 -19.36 -43.01 -32.83
C LEU A 15 -20.83 -43.45 -32.71
N ALA A 16 -21.74 -42.50 -32.57
CA ALA A 16 -22.80 -42.16 -33.51
C ALA A 16 -24.12 -41.74 -32.89
N SER A 17 -24.61 -40.76 -33.53
CA SER A 17 -25.99 -40.42 -33.96
C SER A 17 -26.87 -39.60 -33.02
N GLY A 18 -27.21 -38.48 -33.59
CA GLY A 18 -28.00 -37.33 -33.14
C GLY A 18 -29.48 -37.56 -33.00
N THR A 19 -30.06 -36.64 -32.29
CA THR A 19 -31.36 -36.03 -32.63
C THR A 19 -31.48 -34.69 -31.85
N ALA A 20 -31.82 -33.65 -32.58
CA ALA A 20 -32.18 -32.36 -32.01
C ALA A 20 -33.55 -32.40 -31.36
N LEU A 21 -33.68 -31.90 -30.16
CA LEU A 21 -34.94 -31.38 -29.61
C LEU A 21 -34.68 -30.10 -28.83
N ASN A 22 -35.34 -29.09 -29.28
CA ASN A 22 -35.43 -27.75 -28.74
C ASN A 22 -36.33 -27.79 -27.49
N THR A 23 -35.83 -27.38 -26.31
CA THR A 23 -36.72 -26.98 -25.21
C THR A 23 -36.02 -25.97 -24.29
N ALA A 24 -36.69 -24.85 -24.15
CA ALA A 24 -36.76 -23.90 -23.06
C ALA A 24 -35.60 -23.79 -22.05
N ALA A 25 -35.05 -22.57 -21.98
CA ALA A 25 -34.20 -22.12 -20.90
C ALA A 25 -34.89 -22.24 -19.53
N GLY A 26 -34.50 -23.27 -18.78
CA GLY A 26 -34.74 -23.35 -17.35
C GLY A 26 -33.56 -22.76 -16.63
N ALA A 27 -33.77 -21.72 -15.81
CA ALA A 27 -32.80 -21.25 -14.85
C ALA A 27 -32.39 -22.45 -13.98
N GLY A 28 -31.12 -22.86 -14.05
CA GLY A 28 -30.54 -23.84 -13.16
C GLY A 28 -30.59 -23.34 -11.72
N PRO A 29 -30.78 -24.23 -10.73
CA PRO A 29 -30.76 -23.81 -9.35
C PRO A 29 -29.40 -23.16 -9.05
N ALA A 30 -29.45 -21.94 -8.48
CA ALA A 30 -28.29 -21.34 -7.84
C ALA A 30 -27.66 -22.40 -6.93
N HIS A 31 -26.40 -22.72 -7.13
CA HIS A 31 -25.65 -23.51 -6.18
C HIS A 31 -25.78 -22.78 -4.85
N ALA A 32 -26.54 -23.36 -3.93
CA ALA A 32 -26.50 -22.96 -2.53
C ALA A 32 -25.03 -23.12 -2.12
N ALA A 33 -24.38 -22.02 -1.86
CA ALA A 33 -23.06 -22.02 -1.24
C ALA A 33 -23.20 -22.88 0.01
N ASN A 34 -22.41 -23.94 0.10
CA ASN A 34 -22.25 -24.71 1.33
C ASN A 34 -21.99 -23.68 2.45
N PRO A 35 -22.67 -23.73 3.61
CA PRO A 35 -22.39 -22.78 4.67
C PRO A 35 -20.89 -22.89 4.97
N ALA A 36 -20.15 -21.83 4.64
CA ALA A 36 -18.71 -21.79 4.80
C ALA A 36 -18.42 -22.10 6.28
N SER A 37 -17.67 -23.15 6.54
CA SER A 37 -17.26 -23.49 7.90
C SER A 37 -16.49 -22.29 8.45
N SER A 38 -17.01 -21.68 9.52
CA SER A 38 -16.38 -20.58 10.22
C SER A 38 -14.97 -21.02 10.65
N LEU A 39 -13.95 -20.25 10.27
CA LEU A 39 -12.58 -20.47 10.69
C LEU A 39 -12.37 -19.91 12.09
N VAL A 40 -12.05 -20.78 13.05
CA VAL A 40 -11.66 -20.35 14.39
C VAL A 40 -10.19 -19.96 14.36
N VAL A 41 -9.92 -18.70 14.74
CA VAL A 41 -8.58 -18.10 14.67
C VAL A 41 -8.13 -17.62 16.03
N PRO A 42 -6.82 -17.70 16.34
CA PRO A 42 -6.31 -17.12 17.57
C PRO A 42 -6.36 -15.59 17.53
N VAL A 43 -6.76 -15.01 18.66
CA VAL A 43 -6.88 -13.56 18.85
C VAL A 43 -6.27 -13.22 20.20
N ASP A 44 -5.57 -12.10 20.28
CA ASP A 44 -5.01 -11.54 21.50
C ASP A 44 -5.61 -10.14 21.72
N ALA A 45 -6.40 -9.99 22.76
CA ALA A 45 -6.91 -8.73 23.26
C ALA A 45 -6.20 -8.37 24.58
N PRO A 46 -6.13 -7.08 24.98
CA PRO A 46 -5.57 -6.75 26.29
C PRO A 46 -6.30 -7.47 27.42
N ASP A 47 -5.56 -8.20 28.26
CA ASP A 47 -6.11 -8.95 29.42
C ASP A 47 -6.96 -8.07 30.32
N THR A 48 -6.55 -6.81 30.53
CA THR A 48 -7.16 -5.85 31.45
C THR A 48 -7.46 -4.52 30.77
N PRO A 49 -8.48 -4.44 29.89
CA PRO A 49 -8.82 -3.18 29.25
C PRO A 49 -9.26 -2.13 30.27
N ASN A 50 -8.66 -0.94 30.21
CA ASN A 50 -8.99 0.18 31.11
C ASN A 50 -10.28 0.87 30.67
N LEU A 51 -11.34 0.76 31.49
CA LEU A 51 -12.64 1.39 31.22
C LEU A 51 -12.66 2.91 31.43
N ALA A 52 -11.68 3.49 32.11
CA ALA A 52 -11.57 4.94 32.27
C ALA A 52 -10.96 5.62 31.04
N GLY A 53 -10.17 4.93 30.26
CA GLY A 53 -9.46 5.49 29.11
C GLY A 53 -10.37 5.76 27.91
N LEU A 54 -10.04 6.81 27.16
CA LEU A 54 -10.76 7.26 25.96
C LEU A 54 -10.05 6.86 24.66
N GLY A 55 -9.13 5.92 24.70
CA GLY A 55 -8.33 5.54 23.56
C GLY A 55 -8.95 4.39 22.76
N GLN A 56 -8.10 3.78 21.95
CA GLN A 56 -8.45 2.64 21.13
C GLN A 56 -8.02 1.34 21.79
N LEU A 57 -8.79 0.28 21.58
CA LEU A 57 -8.45 -1.07 21.98
C LEU A 57 -7.77 -1.78 20.80
N GLY A 58 -6.49 -2.10 20.95
CA GLY A 58 -5.76 -2.87 19.97
C GLY A 58 -5.99 -4.37 20.18
N VAL A 59 -6.33 -5.11 19.13
CA VAL A 59 -6.51 -6.57 19.14
C VAL A 59 -5.67 -7.17 18.02
N THR A 60 -4.93 -8.23 18.29
CA THR A 60 -4.14 -8.94 17.26
C THR A 60 -4.92 -10.17 16.80
N LEU A 61 -5.07 -10.31 15.50
CA LEU A 61 -5.53 -11.51 14.83
C LEU A 61 -4.31 -12.23 14.28
N PHE A 62 -4.02 -13.41 14.79
CA PHE A 62 -2.85 -14.16 14.37
C PHE A 62 -3.06 -14.90 13.05
N GLY A 63 -2.08 -14.79 12.16
CA GLY A 63 -2.00 -15.61 10.95
C GLY A 63 -1.78 -17.08 11.28
N THR A 64 -2.30 -17.97 10.45
CA THR A 64 -2.17 -19.42 10.65
C THR A 64 -1.93 -20.12 9.31
N THR A 65 -1.68 -21.41 9.32
CA THR A 65 -1.63 -22.20 8.07
C THR A 65 -2.94 -22.22 7.28
N GLN A 66 -4.04 -21.76 7.89
CA GLN A 66 -5.39 -21.75 7.30
C GLN A 66 -5.93 -20.34 7.07
N LEU A 67 -5.33 -19.33 7.71
CA LEU A 67 -5.67 -17.92 7.56
C LEU A 67 -4.40 -17.13 7.19
N ASP A 68 -4.42 -16.61 6.01
CA ASP A 68 -3.59 -15.51 5.56
C ASP A 68 -4.32 -14.20 5.94
N VAL A 69 -3.73 -13.43 6.84
CA VAL A 69 -4.38 -12.22 7.39
C VAL A 69 -4.56 -11.12 6.36
N ASP A 70 -3.75 -11.13 5.31
CA ASP A 70 -3.86 -10.20 4.17
C ASP A 70 -5.17 -10.40 3.39
N ARG A 71 -5.82 -11.53 3.56
CA ARG A 71 -7.10 -11.84 2.94
C ARG A 71 -8.31 -11.47 3.78
N VAL A 72 -8.11 -10.79 4.92
CA VAL A 72 -9.21 -10.35 5.77
C VAL A 72 -9.85 -9.09 5.18
N ASP A 73 -11.14 -9.13 4.94
CA ASP A 73 -11.93 -7.96 4.55
C ASP A 73 -12.18 -7.08 5.79
N LEU A 74 -11.35 -6.04 5.95
CA LEU A 74 -11.37 -5.14 7.11
C LEU A 74 -12.74 -4.45 7.31
N ALA A 75 -13.50 -4.22 6.25
CA ALA A 75 -14.83 -3.60 6.34
C ALA A 75 -15.85 -4.49 7.07
N THR A 76 -15.62 -5.81 7.09
CA THR A 76 -16.48 -6.79 7.75
C THR A 76 -16.11 -7.07 9.20
N VAL A 77 -14.92 -6.61 9.63
CA VAL A 77 -14.40 -6.94 10.96
C VAL A 77 -15.19 -6.22 12.06
N ARG A 78 -15.56 -6.96 13.10
CA ARG A 78 -16.30 -6.49 14.27
C ARG A 78 -15.70 -7.07 15.55
N LEU A 79 -15.69 -6.26 16.63
CA LEU A 79 -15.28 -6.69 17.97
C LEU A 79 -16.46 -6.55 18.94
N GLY A 80 -16.70 -7.56 19.76
CA GLY A 80 -17.78 -7.57 20.75
C GLY A 80 -18.63 -8.83 20.68
N HIS A 81 -19.94 -8.67 20.85
CA HIS A 81 -20.87 -9.81 20.74
C HIS A 81 -21.10 -10.21 19.29
N PRO A 82 -21.17 -11.50 18.97
CA PRO A 82 -21.40 -11.98 17.62
C PRO A 82 -22.67 -11.38 17.00
N GLY A 83 -22.53 -10.78 15.82
CA GLY A 83 -23.63 -10.16 15.07
C GLY A 83 -23.96 -8.71 15.44
N THR A 84 -23.42 -8.18 16.54
CA THR A 84 -23.69 -6.80 17.01
C THR A 84 -22.43 -6.03 17.38
N GLY A 85 -21.25 -6.61 17.18
CA GLY A 85 -19.98 -5.97 17.52
C GLY A 85 -19.70 -4.68 16.76
N VAL A 86 -18.86 -3.84 17.34
CA VAL A 86 -18.39 -2.56 16.79
C VAL A 86 -17.40 -2.79 15.66
N GLY A 87 -17.50 -2.02 14.59
CA GLY A 87 -16.52 -1.98 13.51
C GLY A 87 -15.17 -1.41 13.98
N MET A 88 -14.16 -1.56 13.13
CA MET A 88 -12.84 -1.00 13.40
C MET A 88 -12.90 0.52 13.53
N ALA A 89 -12.00 1.06 14.37
CA ALA A 89 -11.79 2.50 14.44
C ALA A 89 -11.31 3.02 13.08
N GLN A 90 -11.85 4.18 12.69
CA GLN A 90 -11.45 4.85 11.44
C GLN A 90 -10.72 6.14 11.78
N VAL A 91 -9.72 6.46 11.01
CA VAL A 91 -9.09 7.78 11.02
C VAL A 91 -9.89 8.69 10.09
N VAL A 92 -10.12 9.92 10.50
CA VAL A 92 -10.82 10.91 9.65
C VAL A 92 -10.04 11.08 8.34
N GLY A 93 -10.65 10.71 7.22
CA GLY A 93 -10.04 10.75 5.90
C GLY A 93 -9.18 9.54 5.52
N ALA A 94 -9.15 8.49 6.34
CA ALA A 94 -8.46 7.23 6.06
C ALA A 94 -9.40 6.04 6.30
N GLY A 95 -8.99 4.88 5.80
CA GLY A 95 -9.72 3.62 5.97
C GLY A 95 -9.69 3.06 7.40
N PRO A 96 -10.15 1.83 7.60
CA PRO A 96 -10.08 1.13 8.88
C PRO A 96 -8.64 1.00 9.39
N LEU A 97 -8.43 1.17 10.70
CA LEU A 97 -7.11 1.03 11.32
C LEU A 97 -6.71 -0.43 11.49
N GLY A 98 -5.82 -0.90 10.62
CA GLY A 98 -5.18 -2.20 10.71
C GLY A 98 -3.72 -2.10 10.28
N THR A 99 -2.82 -2.84 10.95
CA THR A 99 -1.41 -2.94 10.57
C THR A 99 -0.97 -4.40 10.57
N ILE A 100 -0.19 -4.78 9.55
CA ILE A 100 0.37 -6.13 9.43
C ILE A 100 1.74 -6.15 10.09
N THR A 101 1.99 -7.19 10.89
CA THR A 101 3.24 -7.41 11.62
C THR A 101 3.34 -8.89 12.03
N ASP A 102 4.53 -9.43 12.17
CA ASP A 102 4.74 -10.72 12.85
C ASP A 102 4.87 -10.45 14.36
N ALA A 103 3.73 -10.43 15.06
CA ALA A 103 3.64 -10.01 16.46
C ALA A 103 4.15 -11.09 17.42
N ASN A 104 4.07 -12.36 17.03
CA ASN A 104 4.49 -13.50 17.84
C ASN A 104 5.84 -14.09 17.41
N ALA A 105 6.48 -13.56 16.36
CA ALA A 105 7.75 -14.00 15.80
C ALA A 105 7.74 -15.47 15.31
N ASP A 106 6.61 -15.93 14.76
CA ASP A 106 6.47 -17.28 14.21
C ASP A 106 6.76 -17.35 12.69
N GLY A 107 7.09 -16.23 12.09
CA GLY A 107 7.40 -16.09 10.67
C GLY A 107 6.15 -15.97 9.78
N ARG A 108 4.99 -15.68 10.37
CA ARG A 108 3.73 -15.39 9.68
C ARG A 108 3.30 -13.97 9.97
N ASP A 109 2.63 -13.39 9.01
CA ASP A 109 2.02 -12.08 9.22
C ASP A 109 0.79 -12.20 10.12
N ASP A 110 0.69 -11.27 11.10
CA ASP A 110 -0.41 -11.07 12.00
C ASP A 110 -1.04 -9.70 11.74
N LEU A 111 -2.33 -9.56 12.03
CA LEU A 111 -3.07 -8.33 11.79
C LEU A 111 -3.43 -7.65 13.10
N ARG A 112 -2.82 -6.48 13.36
CA ARG A 112 -3.15 -5.63 14.50
C ARG A 112 -4.30 -4.71 14.13
N LEU A 113 -5.41 -4.82 14.85
CA LEU A 113 -6.68 -4.13 14.62
C LEU A 113 -6.97 -3.18 15.78
N TYR A 114 -7.56 -2.02 15.48
CA TYR A 114 -7.89 -1.03 16.49
C TYR A 114 -9.38 -0.73 16.49
N PHE A 115 -9.98 -0.65 17.71
CA PHE A 115 -11.39 -0.42 17.92
C PHE A 115 -11.59 0.75 18.87
N ASP A 116 -12.53 1.64 18.57
CA ASP A 116 -12.86 2.75 19.45
C ASP A 116 -13.51 2.26 20.74
N LYS A 117 -12.87 2.53 21.85
CA LYS A 117 -13.26 2.01 23.16
C LYS A 117 -14.50 2.71 23.72
N GLU A 118 -14.69 3.99 23.39
CA GLU A 118 -15.88 4.71 23.77
C GLU A 118 -17.12 4.12 23.08
N THR A 119 -17.02 3.83 21.80
CA THR A 119 -18.06 3.16 21.02
C THR A 119 -18.34 1.74 21.56
N LEU A 120 -17.29 0.95 21.85
CA LEU A 120 -17.46 -0.39 22.46
C LEU A 120 -18.24 -0.33 23.78
N ARG A 121 -17.98 0.68 24.61
CA ARG A 121 -18.67 0.89 25.88
C ARG A 121 -20.10 1.42 25.69
N ALA A 122 -20.29 2.41 24.82
CA ALA A 122 -21.60 3.01 24.56
C ALA A 122 -22.59 1.97 23.99
N GLU A 123 -22.10 1.06 23.16
CA GLU A 123 -22.89 -0.03 22.58
C GLU A 123 -22.97 -1.28 23.47
N GLY A 124 -22.39 -1.23 24.68
CA GLY A 124 -22.43 -2.35 25.64
C GLY A 124 -21.60 -3.57 25.24
N GLN A 125 -20.70 -3.45 24.27
CA GLN A 125 -19.82 -4.53 23.82
C GLN A 125 -18.65 -4.77 24.77
N LEU A 126 -18.19 -3.73 25.49
CA LEU A 126 -17.20 -3.78 26.53
C LEU A 126 -17.76 -3.14 27.81
N THR A 127 -17.96 -3.95 28.85
CA THR A 127 -18.56 -3.53 30.12
C THR A 127 -17.73 -4.03 31.31
N ALA A 128 -18.07 -3.58 32.51
CA ALA A 128 -17.48 -4.10 33.76
C ALA A 128 -17.69 -5.61 33.98
N ALA A 129 -18.69 -6.19 33.33
CA ALA A 129 -19.01 -7.62 33.43
C ALA A 129 -18.42 -8.45 32.28
N SER A 130 -17.74 -7.85 31.34
CA SER A 130 -17.15 -8.57 30.20
C SER A 130 -16.03 -9.50 30.68
N THR A 131 -16.11 -10.76 30.27
CA THR A 131 -15.10 -11.79 30.56
C THR A 131 -14.42 -12.30 29.29
N THR A 132 -14.97 -11.96 28.14
CA THR A 132 -14.43 -12.29 26.83
C THR A 132 -14.73 -11.17 25.84
N LEU A 133 -13.88 -11.03 24.82
CA LEU A 133 -14.13 -10.29 23.60
C LEU A 133 -14.05 -11.22 22.40
N THR A 134 -14.98 -11.08 21.46
CA THR A 134 -15.01 -11.89 20.24
C THR A 134 -14.76 -11.00 19.04
N LEU A 135 -13.73 -11.32 18.26
CA LEU A 135 -13.51 -10.80 16.93
C LEU A 135 -14.28 -11.66 15.93
N SER A 136 -14.96 -11.04 15.00
CA SER A 136 -15.64 -11.70 13.87
C SER A 136 -15.43 -10.90 12.60
N GLY A 137 -15.47 -11.57 11.44
CA GLY A 137 -15.27 -10.93 10.15
C GLY A 137 -15.34 -11.95 9.02
N ARG A 138 -14.90 -11.55 7.84
CA ARG A 138 -14.80 -12.42 6.66
C ARG A 138 -13.48 -12.17 5.94
N THR A 139 -13.05 -13.19 5.21
CA THR A 139 -12.01 -13.04 4.20
C THR A 139 -12.61 -12.49 2.89
N VAL A 140 -11.80 -11.94 2.01
CA VAL A 140 -12.23 -11.41 0.70
C VAL A 140 -12.91 -12.46 -0.19
N ASP A 141 -12.66 -13.76 0.04
CA ASP A 141 -13.36 -14.87 -0.61
C ASP A 141 -14.64 -15.31 0.14
N GLY A 142 -15.06 -14.54 1.16
CA GLY A 142 -16.34 -14.71 1.86
C GLY A 142 -16.34 -15.74 2.99
N ARG A 143 -15.22 -16.35 3.34
CA ARG A 143 -15.11 -17.30 4.45
C ARG A 143 -15.22 -16.57 5.79
N GLU A 144 -16.08 -17.01 6.68
CA GLU A 144 -16.21 -16.42 8.01
C GLU A 144 -15.01 -16.74 8.91
N ILE A 145 -14.53 -15.73 9.64
CA ILE A 145 -13.52 -15.84 10.67
C ILE A 145 -14.10 -15.46 12.03
N ARG A 146 -13.63 -16.13 13.07
CA ARG A 146 -14.02 -15.84 14.44
C ARG A 146 -12.90 -16.22 15.42
N GLY A 147 -12.56 -15.29 16.30
CA GLY A 147 -11.65 -15.51 17.41
C GLY A 147 -12.21 -14.94 18.72
N THR A 148 -11.85 -15.51 19.84
CA THR A 148 -12.31 -15.03 21.16
C THR A 148 -11.15 -15.06 22.13
N ASP A 149 -11.01 -13.99 22.90
CA ASP A 149 -10.04 -13.91 23.97
C ASP A 149 -10.67 -13.49 25.29
N ARG A 150 -9.99 -13.80 26.39
CA ARG A 150 -10.43 -13.49 27.75
C ARG A 150 -10.02 -12.07 28.11
N VAL A 151 -10.91 -11.37 28.82
CA VAL A 151 -10.63 -10.03 29.34
C VAL A 151 -11.12 -9.91 30.78
N ALA A 152 -10.45 -9.07 31.54
CA ALA A 152 -10.84 -8.69 32.91
C ALA A 152 -10.75 -7.16 33.03
N PRO A 153 -11.79 -6.43 32.60
CA PRO A 153 -11.76 -4.97 32.60
C PRO A 153 -11.47 -4.39 33.98
N ILE A 154 -10.75 -3.28 34.01
CA ILE A 154 -10.41 -2.53 35.21
C ILE A 154 -10.63 -1.02 34.96
N VAL A 155 -10.55 -0.23 36.03
CA VAL A 155 -10.45 1.24 35.94
C VAL A 155 -9.07 1.63 36.44
N VAL A 156 -8.27 2.32 35.64
CA VAL A 156 -6.94 2.80 36.03
C VAL A 156 -6.88 4.31 35.89
N LEU A 157 -6.51 4.97 36.97
CA LEU A 157 -6.28 6.42 37.02
C LEU A 157 -4.80 6.70 37.31
N GLU A 158 -4.27 7.79 36.80
CA GLU A 158 -2.99 8.35 37.23
C GLU A 158 -3.19 9.48 38.23
N VAL A 159 -2.38 9.46 39.29
CA VAL A 159 -2.42 10.41 40.39
C VAL A 159 -1.03 10.97 40.62
N LYS A 160 -0.92 12.29 40.69
CA LYS A 160 0.28 13.01 41.16
C LYS A 160 0.01 13.59 42.53
N PHE A 161 0.85 13.25 43.47
CA PHE A 161 0.85 13.92 44.78
C PHE A 161 1.60 15.25 44.74
N GLN A 162 1.23 16.16 45.64
CA GLN A 162 1.92 17.45 45.79
C GLN A 162 3.43 17.24 46.02
N GLU A 163 4.26 18.02 45.36
CA GLU A 163 5.73 17.97 45.43
C GLU A 163 6.26 18.13 46.86
N THR A 164 5.53 18.92 47.66
CA THR A 164 5.88 19.18 49.05
C THR A 164 5.79 17.97 49.96
N LEU A 165 5.06 16.91 49.54
CA LEU A 165 4.85 15.72 50.33
C LEU A 165 5.92 14.64 50.09
N ALA A 166 6.53 14.63 48.90
CA ALA A 166 7.48 13.61 48.48
C ALA A 166 7.01 12.19 48.83
N VAL A 167 5.82 11.84 48.31
CA VAL A 167 5.15 10.57 48.64
C VAL A 167 5.93 9.38 48.07
N ARG A 168 6.04 8.31 48.89
CA ARG A 168 6.75 7.05 48.57
C ARG A 168 5.95 5.86 49.07
N GLY A 169 6.39 4.66 48.71
CA GLY A 169 5.72 3.41 49.03
C GLY A 169 4.67 3.00 48.01
N GLN A 170 3.87 2.03 48.36
CA GLN A 170 2.76 1.51 47.54
C GLN A 170 1.65 0.98 48.46
N ASP A 171 0.44 0.90 47.94
CA ASP A 171 -0.71 0.37 48.67
C ASP A 171 -0.80 0.90 50.13
N ARG A 172 -0.76 -0.01 51.11
CA ARG A 172 -0.85 0.35 52.55
C ARG A 172 0.42 1.02 53.08
N ASP A 173 1.58 0.83 52.42
CA ASP A 173 2.86 1.44 52.82
C ASP A 173 3.06 2.86 52.25
N LEU A 174 2.06 3.38 51.57
CA LEU A 174 2.11 4.74 51.05
C LEU A 174 2.32 5.75 52.18
N HIS A 175 3.33 6.60 52.06
CA HIS A 175 3.63 7.58 53.11
C HIS A 175 4.28 8.85 52.51
N SER A 176 4.10 9.98 53.21
CA SER A 176 4.85 11.20 52.92
C SER A 176 6.21 11.11 53.65
N THR A 177 7.31 11.38 52.94
CA THR A 177 8.64 11.46 53.57
C THR A 177 8.88 12.81 54.26
N ARG A 178 7.95 13.75 54.16
CA ARG A 178 8.03 15.11 54.72
C ARG A 178 6.99 15.39 55.79
N GLY A 179 6.42 14.33 56.40
CA GLY A 179 5.69 14.40 57.66
C GLY A 179 4.19 14.73 57.57
N SER A 180 3.61 14.90 56.40
CA SER A 180 2.15 15.13 56.27
C SER A 180 1.41 13.80 56.17
N GLY A 181 0.24 13.68 56.83
CA GLY A 181 -0.62 12.50 56.73
C GLY A 181 -1.32 12.41 55.37
N LEU A 182 -1.59 11.18 54.91
CA LEU A 182 -2.36 10.90 53.67
C LEU A 182 -3.76 10.36 54.01
N THR A 183 -4.33 10.73 55.18
CA THR A 183 -5.58 10.17 55.69
C THR A 183 -6.76 10.44 54.78
N GLY A 184 -6.85 11.66 54.19
CA GLY A 184 -7.89 12.03 53.28
C GLY A 184 -7.87 11.19 51.99
N VAL A 185 -6.72 11.08 51.35
CA VAL A 185 -6.54 10.25 50.17
C VAL A 185 -6.85 8.79 50.42
N ARG A 186 -6.38 8.23 51.55
CA ARG A 186 -6.68 6.84 51.93
C ARG A 186 -8.18 6.60 52.09
N ALA A 187 -8.88 7.51 52.74
CA ALA A 187 -10.34 7.40 52.91
C ALA A 187 -11.08 7.44 51.57
N VAL A 188 -10.59 8.19 50.58
CA VAL A 188 -11.14 8.20 49.21
C VAL A 188 -10.85 6.89 48.50
N LEU A 189 -9.61 6.38 48.58
CA LEU A 189 -9.22 5.09 47.97
C LEU A 189 -10.05 3.93 48.52
N ASP A 190 -10.26 3.89 49.87
CA ASP A 190 -11.10 2.90 50.52
C ASP A 190 -12.57 2.99 50.07
N ARG A 191 -13.12 4.21 49.95
CA ARG A 191 -14.49 4.44 49.48
C ARG A 191 -14.71 3.91 48.06
N HIS A 192 -13.75 4.11 47.20
CA HIS A 192 -13.80 3.64 45.79
C HIS A 192 -13.24 2.21 45.66
N ARG A 193 -12.92 1.53 46.75
CA ARG A 193 -12.42 0.15 46.77
C ARG A 193 -11.18 -0.06 45.92
N ALA A 194 -10.23 0.89 45.95
CA ALA A 194 -8.99 0.77 45.20
C ALA A 194 -8.29 -0.55 45.50
N ALA A 195 -8.06 -1.33 44.46
CA ALA A 195 -7.39 -2.63 44.57
C ALA A 195 -5.87 -2.47 44.78
N HIS A 196 -5.30 -1.53 44.03
CA HIS A 196 -3.86 -1.26 44.06
C HIS A 196 -3.58 0.24 43.89
N LEU A 197 -2.51 0.67 44.54
CA LEU A 197 -1.86 1.96 44.33
C LEU A 197 -0.37 1.69 44.11
N SER A 198 0.08 1.76 42.89
CA SER A 198 1.46 1.45 42.49
C SER A 198 2.19 2.69 41.94
N PRO A 199 3.48 2.91 42.34
CA PRO A 199 4.25 4.00 41.76
C PRO A 199 4.53 3.78 40.28
N LEU A 200 4.48 4.85 39.45
CA LEU A 200 4.87 4.80 38.05
C LEU A 200 6.36 4.50 37.86
N VAL A 201 7.18 4.95 38.82
CA VAL A 201 8.62 4.70 38.80
C VAL A 201 8.93 3.56 39.78
N PRO A 202 9.51 2.45 39.29
CA PRO A 202 9.87 1.33 40.17
C PRO A 202 10.78 1.75 41.34
N ALA A 203 10.57 1.16 42.51
CA ALA A 203 11.36 1.47 43.71
C ALA A 203 12.88 1.37 43.49
N THR A 204 13.32 0.44 42.64
CA THR A 204 14.73 0.26 42.25
C THR A 204 15.32 1.44 41.50
N ALA A 205 14.48 2.23 40.80
CA ALA A 205 14.90 3.39 40.02
C ALA A 205 14.86 4.71 40.81
N VAL A 206 14.23 4.76 42.00
CA VAL A 206 14.03 6.01 42.77
C VAL A 206 15.34 6.71 43.11
N ALA A 207 16.37 5.95 43.51
CA ALA A 207 17.68 6.55 43.84
C ALA A 207 18.38 7.16 42.62
N GLN A 208 18.25 6.54 41.44
CA GLN A 208 18.76 7.10 40.17
C GLN A 208 17.94 8.34 39.78
N LEU A 209 16.63 8.26 39.88
CA LEU A 209 15.75 9.39 39.56
C LEU A 209 16.02 10.59 40.45
N SER A 210 16.27 10.41 41.74
CA SER A 210 16.62 11.49 42.68
C SER A 210 17.92 12.20 42.26
N ARG A 211 18.91 11.47 41.79
CA ARG A 211 20.17 12.05 41.24
C ARG A 211 19.90 12.85 39.97
N LEU A 212 19.09 12.32 39.04
CA LEU A 212 18.72 13.00 37.81
C LEU A 212 17.93 14.29 38.09
N THR A 213 16.99 14.24 39.03
CA THR A 213 16.20 15.40 39.46
C THR A 213 17.10 16.51 40.05
N ALA A 214 18.08 16.13 40.90
CA ALA A 214 19.05 17.09 41.44
C ALA A 214 19.95 17.69 40.34
N GLN A 215 20.43 16.89 39.40
CA GLN A 215 21.22 17.33 38.26
C GLN A 215 20.41 18.26 37.35
N ALA A 216 19.16 17.92 37.03
CA ALA A 216 18.26 18.74 36.20
C ALA A 216 18.00 20.11 36.87
N SER A 217 17.73 20.10 38.18
CA SER A 217 17.52 21.35 38.95
C SER A 217 18.78 22.22 38.94
N SER A 218 19.96 21.64 39.12
CA SER A 218 21.24 22.35 39.09
C SER A 218 21.54 22.93 37.69
N HIS A 219 21.21 22.18 36.64
CA HIS A 219 21.45 22.62 35.26
C HIS A 219 20.51 23.75 34.81
N SER A 220 19.24 23.65 35.18
CA SER A 220 18.19 24.60 34.75
C SER A 220 18.03 25.81 35.65
N GLY A 221 18.55 25.74 36.88
CA GLY A 221 18.28 26.75 37.92
C GLY A 221 16.82 26.74 38.44
N GLN A 222 16.01 25.77 38.04
CA GLN A 222 14.61 25.61 38.44
C GLN A 222 14.40 24.26 39.13
N PRO A 223 13.47 24.17 40.09
CA PRO A 223 13.12 22.88 40.69
C PRO A 223 12.61 21.90 39.63
N ALA A 224 13.25 20.73 39.49
CA ALA A 224 12.79 19.67 38.62
C ALA A 224 11.67 18.86 39.30
N PRO A 225 10.69 18.32 38.53
CA PRO A 225 9.55 17.59 39.09
C PRO A 225 9.98 16.28 39.76
N ASP A 226 9.33 15.94 40.87
CA ASP A 226 9.49 14.65 41.56
C ASP A 226 8.62 13.57 40.84
N LEU A 227 9.19 12.89 39.86
CA LEU A 227 8.49 11.82 39.13
C LEU A 227 8.18 10.59 40.02
N ALA A 228 8.86 10.41 41.15
CA ALA A 228 8.59 9.31 42.08
C ALA A 228 7.30 9.52 42.90
N SER A 229 6.66 10.70 42.78
CA SER A 229 5.35 10.99 43.40
C SER A 229 4.17 10.78 42.47
N TRP A 230 4.38 10.14 41.28
CA TRP A 230 3.34 9.69 40.38
C TRP A 230 2.96 8.24 40.64
N TYR A 231 1.65 7.96 40.63
CA TYR A 231 1.07 6.66 40.94
C TYR A 231 -0.04 6.29 39.97
N GLN A 232 -0.24 4.99 39.78
CA GLN A 232 -1.47 4.45 39.19
C GLN A 232 -2.37 3.88 40.28
N VAL A 233 -3.63 4.24 40.25
CA VAL A 233 -4.71 3.72 41.11
C VAL A 233 -5.56 2.79 40.27
N THR A 234 -5.61 1.51 40.68
CA THR A 234 -6.49 0.52 40.05
C THR A 234 -7.76 0.39 40.88
N LEU A 235 -8.90 0.66 40.26
CA LEU A 235 -10.23 0.53 40.82
C LEU A 235 -10.96 -0.67 40.17
N PRO A 236 -11.99 -1.24 40.83
CA PRO A 236 -12.84 -2.23 40.19
C PRO A 236 -13.49 -1.72 38.91
N ALA A 237 -13.74 -2.62 37.96
CA ALA A 237 -14.35 -2.28 36.66
C ALA A 237 -15.68 -1.50 36.78
N GLY A 238 -16.47 -1.78 37.83
CA GLY A 238 -17.74 -1.11 38.10
C GLY A 238 -17.63 0.19 38.91
N ALA A 239 -16.41 0.75 39.10
CA ALA A 239 -16.24 2.00 39.82
C ALA A 239 -16.83 3.19 39.02
N ASP A 240 -17.46 4.12 39.74
CA ASP A 240 -17.85 5.41 39.17
C ASP A 240 -16.60 6.27 38.97
N VAL A 241 -16.10 6.29 37.74
CA VAL A 241 -14.88 7.03 37.33
C VAL A 241 -15.02 8.52 37.63
N THR A 242 -16.18 9.11 37.33
CA THR A 242 -16.43 10.55 37.53
C THR A 242 -16.39 10.91 39.01
N ALA A 243 -17.05 10.11 39.86
CA ALA A 243 -17.00 10.31 41.31
C ALA A 243 -15.59 10.13 41.87
N ALA A 244 -14.87 9.10 41.44
CA ALA A 244 -13.49 8.82 41.89
C ALA A 244 -12.53 9.98 41.54
N LEU A 245 -12.59 10.46 40.28
CA LEU A 245 -11.79 11.63 39.84
C LEU A 245 -12.10 12.87 40.67
N LYS A 246 -13.38 13.18 40.88
CA LYS A 246 -13.83 14.34 41.69
C LYS A 246 -13.35 14.21 43.14
N ASP A 247 -13.54 13.07 43.75
CA ASP A 247 -13.19 12.87 45.16
C ASP A 247 -11.67 12.91 45.39
N LEU A 248 -10.87 12.35 44.47
CA LEU A 248 -9.41 12.42 44.51
C LEU A 248 -8.92 13.86 44.27
N GLN A 249 -9.47 14.55 43.27
CA GLN A 249 -9.09 15.94 42.95
C GLN A 249 -9.40 16.91 44.10
N ALA A 250 -10.39 16.61 44.93
CA ALA A 250 -10.74 17.42 46.09
C ALA A 250 -9.75 17.27 47.27
N GLN A 251 -8.83 16.30 47.21
CA GLN A 251 -7.85 16.11 48.31
C GLN A 251 -6.70 17.11 48.18
N PRO A 252 -6.33 17.82 49.24
CA PRO A 252 -5.25 18.80 49.17
C PRO A 252 -3.88 18.19 48.89
N GLU A 253 -3.73 16.89 49.14
CA GLU A 253 -2.51 16.11 48.87
C GLU A 253 -2.31 15.80 47.39
N ILE A 254 -3.36 15.91 46.56
CA ILE A 254 -3.35 15.57 45.16
C ILE A 254 -3.09 16.82 44.32
N ALA A 255 -2.09 16.76 43.44
CA ALA A 255 -1.80 17.81 42.46
C ALA A 255 -2.57 17.59 41.15
N TYR A 256 -2.60 16.35 40.66
CA TYR A 256 -3.29 15.96 39.44
C TYR A 256 -3.90 14.58 39.58
N VAL A 257 -5.05 14.36 38.92
CA VAL A 257 -5.66 13.05 38.72
C VAL A 257 -6.40 13.03 37.39
N TYR A 258 -6.19 11.95 36.62
CA TYR A 258 -6.86 11.75 35.33
C TYR A 258 -6.88 10.24 34.98
N PRO A 259 -7.70 9.80 34.01
CA PRO A 259 -7.62 8.43 33.48
C PRO A 259 -6.20 8.13 32.96
N ALA A 260 -5.66 6.96 33.32
CA ALA A 260 -4.32 6.59 32.85
C ALA A 260 -4.26 6.63 31.31
N PRO A 261 -3.17 7.19 30.73
CA PRO A 261 -3.01 7.26 29.28
C PRO A 261 -2.93 5.85 28.69
N GLU A 262 -3.38 5.73 27.46
CA GLU A 262 -3.36 4.49 26.71
C GLU A 262 -2.56 4.66 25.42
N PRO A 263 -1.99 3.55 24.91
CA PRO A 263 -1.32 3.62 23.62
C PRO A 263 -2.33 4.00 22.53
N ALA A 264 -1.93 4.95 21.68
CA ALA A 264 -2.63 5.28 20.45
C ALA A 264 -1.79 4.78 19.28
N PRO A 265 -2.43 4.39 18.17
CA PRO A 265 -1.68 4.09 16.95
C PRO A 265 -0.87 5.32 16.53
N PRO A 266 0.20 5.13 15.71
CA PRO A 266 0.91 6.24 15.10
C PRO A 266 -0.04 7.21 14.40
N PRO A 267 0.33 8.49 14.24
CA PRO A 267 -0.46 9.42 13.45
C PRO A 267 -0.77 8.83 12.07
N ALA A 268 -1.98 9.06 11.58
CA ALA A 268 -2.37 8.66 10.23
C ALA A 268 -1.44 9.29 9.19
N THR A 269 -1.26 8.60 8.08
CA THR A 269 -0.49 9.12 6.94
C THR A 269 -1.14 10.40 6.42
N PRO A 270 -0.38 11.51 6.29
CA PRO A 270 -0.91 12.74 5.71
C PRO A 270 -1.21 12.59 4.21
N ASP A 271 -2.02 13.50 3.67
CA ASP A 271 -2.19 13.68 2.22
C ASP A 271 -0.93 14.34 1.62
N PHE A 272 -0.25 13.62 0.73
CA PHE A 272 0.93 14.07 0.00
C PHE A 272 0.66 14.47 -1.45
N THR A 273 -0.58 14.43 -1.92
CA THR A 273 -0.96 14.73 -3.32
C THR A 273 -0.49 16.12 -3.76
N SER A 274 -0.45 17.09 -2.84
CA SER A 274 0.08 18.42 -3.11
C SER A 274 1.56 18.42 -3.55
N ARG A 275 2.31 17.36 -3.30
CA ARG A 275 3.73 17.18 -3.67
C ARG A 275 3.93 16.47 -5.00
N GLN A 276 2.87 15.90 -5.61
CA GLN A 276 2.92 15.18 -6.88
C GLN A 276 2.92 16.15 -8.08
N GLY A 277 3.97 16.97 -8.19
CA GLY A 277 4.08 18.00 -9.23
C GLY A 277 3.99 17.49 -10.65
N TYR A 278 4.37 16.22 -10.89
CA TYR A 278 4.29 15.58 -12.21
C TYR A 278 2.85 15.36 -12.70
N GLN A 279 1.86 15.34 -11.79
CA GLN A 279 0.44 15.19 -12.12
C GLN A 279 -0.26 16.53 -12.41
N ARG A 280 0.35 17.63 -12.00
CA ARG A 280 -0.18 19.01 -12.15
C ARG A 280 -0.41 19.39 -13.61
N PRO A 281 -1.12 20.52 -13.85
CA PRO A 281 -1.31 21.05 -15.19
C PRO A 281 0.00 21.26 -15.98
N ALA A 282 -0.07 21.03 -17.30
CA ALA A 282 1.01 21.43 -18.21
C ALA A 282 1.25 22.97 -18.11
N PRO A 283 2.48 23.44 -18.25
CA PRO A 283 3.66 22.74 -18.76
C PRO A 283 4.49 22.01 -17.68
N GLN A 284 4.12 22.07 -16.41
CA GLN A 284 4.88 21.48 -15.31
C GLN A 284 4.72 19.95 -15.29
N GLY A 285 3.49 19.47 -15.19
CA GLY A 285 3.13 18.06 -15.16
C GLY A 285 2.42 17.60 -16.43
N VAL A 286 1.85 16.39 -16.36
CA VAL A 286 1.14 15.74 -17.48
C VAL A 286 -0.36 16.05 -17.50
N ASP A 287 -0.88 16.86 -16.58
CA ASP A 287 -2.30 17.19 -16.40
C ASP A 287 -3.17 15.96 -16.07
N ALA A 288 -2.62 15.02 -15.27
CA ALA A 288 -3.35 13.85 -14.78
C ALA A 288 -4.47 14.26 -13.81
N ASP A 289 -4.25 15.30 -13.01
CA ASP A 289 -5.29 15.86 -12.11
C ASP A 289 -6.57 16.25 -12.89
N TYR A 290 -6.42 16.79 -14.11
CA TYR A 290 -7.55 17.07 -14.98
C TYR A 290 -8.16 15.78 -15.54
N ALA A 291 -7.33 14.84 -16.02
CA ALA A 291 -7.81 13.61 -16.63
C ALA A 291 -8.64 12.78 -15.66
N ARG A 292 -8.22 12.69 -14.37
CA ARG A 292 -8.96 11.96 -13.32
C ARG A 292 -10.35 12.52 -12.99
N GLN A 293 -10.62 13.79 -13.32
CA GLN A 293 -11.97 14.36 -13.16
C GLN A 293 -12.99 13.73 -14.12
N ASP A 294 -12.52 13.12 -15.22
CA ASP A 294 -13.36 12.33 -16.11
C ASP A 294 -13.24 10.84 -15.74
N PRO A 295 -14.29 10.20 -15.23
CA PRO A 295 -14.25 8.80 -14.82
C PRO A 295 -13.85 7.84 -15.95
N ARG A 296 -13.97 8.27 -17.21
CA ARG A 296 -13.58 7.50 -18.39
C ARG A 296 -12.05 7.48 -18.61
N ALA A 297 -11.31 8.41 -18.02
CA ALA A 297 -9.87 8.54 -18.20
C ALA A 297 -9.05 8.12 -16.96
N ARG A 298 -9.65 7.40 -16.01
CA ARG A 298 -9.05 6.96 -14.76
C ARG A 298 -8.37 5.58 -14.83
N GLY A 299 -8.34 4.96 -16.00
CA GLY A 299 -7.71 3.65 -16.21
C GLY A 299 -8.66 2.45 -16.12
N ALA A 300 -9.96 2.64 -15.86
CA ALA A 300 -10.91 1.54 -15.81
C ALA A 300 -10.84 0.68 -17.08
N ASP A 301 -10.93 -0.66 -16.91
CA ASP A 301 -10.79 -1.67 -17.98
C ASP A 301 -9.42 -1.74 -18.68
N ILE A 302 -8.40 -1.04 -18.16
CA ILE A 302 -7.02 -1.16 -18.61
C ILE A 302 -6.23 -1.99 -17.60
N ARG A 303 -5.49 -2.97 -18.12
CA ARG A 303 -4.51 -3.74 -17.35
C ARG A 303 -3.14 -3.16 -17.62
N ILE A 304 -2.40 -2.95 -16.57
CA ILE A 304 -0.99 -2.55 -16.62
C ILE A 304 -0.19 -3.67 -15.98
N ALA A 305 0.78 -4.22 -16.68
CA ALA A 305 1.77 -5.10 -16.10
C ALA A 305 3.12 -4.38 -16.06
N ASP A 306 3.83 -4.51 -14.95
CA ASP A 306 5.17 -3.96 -14.78
C ASP A 306 6.20 -5.07 -14.69
N LEU A 307 7.22 -5.02 -15.53
CA LEU A 307 8.37 -5.90 -15.47
C LEU A 307 9.38 -5.35 -14.47
N GLU A 308 9.29 -5.83 -13.21
CA GLU A 308 9.97 -5.26 -12.06
C GLU A 308 10.64 -6.33 -11.16
N TYR A 309 11.66 -5.98 -10.40
CA TYR A 309 12.35 -6.93 -9.52
C TYR A 309 11.54 -7.28 -8.28
N ASP A 310 10.97 -6.29 -7.59
CA ASP A 310 10.19 -6.47 -6.39
C ASP A 310 9.22 -5.29 -6.15
N TRP A 311 8.12 -5.58 -5.48
CA TRP A 311 7.09 -4.61 -5.05
C TRP A 311 6.38 -5.10 -3.80
N ASN A 312 5.74 -4.17 -3.09
CA ASN A 312 4.90 -4.46 -1.93
C ASN A 312 3.42 -4.27 -2.28
N PRO A 313 2.65 -5.34 -2.49
CA PRO A 313 1.23 -5.24 -2.79
C PRO A 313 0.38 -4.82 -1.58
N PHE A 314 0.93 -4.85 -0.35
CA PHE A 314 0.23 -4.52 0.90
C PHE A 314 0.50 -3.10 1.39
N HIS A 315 1.02 -2.24 0.55
CA HIS A 315 1.19 -0.84 0.88
C HIS A 315 -0.19 -0.21 1.13
N GLU A 316 -0.37 0.57 2.23
CA GLU A 316 -1.65 1.12 2.67
C GLU A 316 -2.40 1.95 1.61
N ASP A 317 -1.68 2.44 0.62
CA ASP A 317 -2.16 3.30 -0.46
C ASP A 317 -2.26 2.57 -1.81
N LEU A 318 -2.18 1.23 -1.80
CA LEU A 318 -2.32 0.37 -2.97
C LEU A 318 -3.39 -0.68 -2.69
N ASN A 319 -4.48 -0.66 -3.45
CA ASN A 319 -5.53 -1.68 -3.34
C ASN A 319 -5.13 -2.95 -4.13
N LEU A 320 -4.08 -3.62 -3.68
CA LEU A 320 -3.50 -4.80 -4.32
C LEU A 320 -3.41 -5.96 -3.33
N ASP A 321 -3.24 -7.16 -3.88
CA ASP A 321 -2.95 -8.39 -3.15
C ASP A 321 -1.97 -9.26 -3.97
N TRP A 322 -1.70 -10.47 -3.50
CA TRP A 322 -0.82 -11.40 -4.23
C TRP A 322 -1.36 -11.86 -5.58
N SER A 323 -2.64 -11.64 -5.92
CA SER A 323 -3.16 -11.92 -7.26
C SER A 323 -2.60 -10.95 -8.31
N SER A 324 -2.03 -9.83 -7.88
CA SER A 324 -1.30 -8.90 -8.73
C SER A 324 0.07 -9.43 -9.19
N ASP A 325 0.63 -10.46 -8.54
CA ASP A 325 1.88 -11.13 -8.95
C ASP A 325 1.58 -12.20 -10.01
N LEU A 326 1.78 -11.87 -11.27
CA LEU A 326 1.56 -12.81 -12.38
C LEU A 326 2.58 -13.95 -12.44
N GLY A 327 3.71 -13.79 -11.76
CA GLY A 327 4.82 -14.73 -11.82
C GLY A 327 4.78 -15.83 -10.77
N GLY A 328 4.30 -15.52 -9.59
CA GLY A 328 4.29 -16.41 -8.45
C GLY A 328 5.66 -17.09 -8.22
N SER A 329 5.64 -18.35 -7.84
CA SER A 329 6.89 -19.11 -7.59
C SER A 329 7.73 -19.37 -8.84
N GLN A 330 7.16 -19.30 -10.04
CA GLN A 330 7.85 -19.52 -11.30
C GLN A 330 8.76 -18.35 -11.67
N TYR A 331 8.35 -17.12 -11.34
CA TYR A 331 9.08 -15.89 -11.60
C TYR A 331 9.33 -15.15 -10.27
N PRO A 332 10.25 -15.69 -9.43
CA PRO A 332 10.43 -15.20 -8.07
C PRO A 332 10.92 -13.76 -8.06
N ARG A 333 10.36 -12.95 -7.20
CA ARG A 333 10.81 -11.58 -6.94
C ARG A 333 12.24 -11.57 -6.42
N ASN A 334 12.96 -10.48 -6.63
CA ASN A 334 14.36 -10.30 -6.22
C ASN A 334 14.53 -9.06 -5.34
N THR A 335 14.14 -9.17 -4.08
CA THR A 335 14.24 -8.11 -3.07
C THR A 335 15.67 -7.62 -2.84
N SER A 336 16.66 -8.50 -3.03
CA SER A 336 18.07 -8.14 -2.82
C SER A 336 18.62 -7.18 -3.86
N PHE A 337 17.96 -7.05 -5.02
CA PHE A 337 18.44 -6.17 -6.10
C PHE A 337 17.77 -4.80 -6.10
N ALA A 338 16.48 -4.74 -5.89
CA ALA A 338 15.73 -3.48 -5.93
C ALA A 338 14.45 -3.60 -5.06
N ASP A 339 14.63 -3.65 -3.74
CA ASP A 339 13.53 -3.63 -2.77
C ASP A 339 12.75 -2.30 -2.89
N GLU A 340 11.43 -2.39 -2.87
CA GLU A 340 10.50 -1.24 -2.90
C GLU A 340 10.55 -0.36 -4.19
N HIS A 341 11.34 -0.74 -5.20
CA HIS A 341 11.39 0.02 -6.46
C HIS A 341 10.04 -0.06 -7.19
N GLY A 342 9.49 -1.26 -7.39
CA GLY A 342 8.19 -1.45 -8.03
C GLY A 342 7.04 -0.87 -7.20
N THR A 343 7.15 -0.84 -5.87
CA THR A 343 6.17 -0.15 -5.03
C THR A 343 6.07 1.33 -5.39
N ALA A 344 7.21 1.98 -5.66
CA ALA A 344 7.23 3.38 -6.07
C ALA A 344 6.61 3.59 -7.46
N VAL A 345 6.88 2.69 -8.39
CA VAL A 345 6.28 2.67 -9.73
C VAL A 345 4.76 2.51 -9.65
N PHE A 346 4.28 1.55 -8.83
CA PHE A 346 2.85 1.30 -8.64
C PHE A 346 2.13 2.51 -8.06
N GLY A 347 2.75 3.22 -7.10
CA GLY A 347 2.20 4.43 -6.51
C GLY A 347 2.00 5.57 -7.51
N GLU A 348 2.90 5.72 -8.50
CA GLU A 348 2.71 6.70 -9.57
C GLU A 348 1.53 6.35 -10.48
N LEU A 349 1.22 5.07 -10.66
CA LEU A 349 0.20 4.56 -11.57
C LEU A 349 -1.16 4.41 -10.89
N VAL A 350 -1.25 3.68 -9.78
CA VAL A 350 -2.50 3.16 -9.24
C VAL A 350 -2.71 3.42 -7.74
N ALA A 351 -1.91 4.29 -7.10
CA ALA A 351 -2.22 4.65 -5.72
C ALA A 351 -3.66 5.17 -5.60
N ASP A 352 -4.33 4.78 -4.52
CA ASP A 352 -5.75 5.03 -4.31
C ASP A 352 -6.06 6.52 -4.10
N GLU A 353 -7.21 6.99 -4.58
CA GLU A 353 -7.73 8.32 -4.28
C GLU A 353 -8.56 8.26 -2.98
N ASN A 354 -7.88 8.14 -1.84
CA ASN A 354 -8.46 7.80 -0.54
C ASN A 354 -8.34 8.94 0.50
N GLY A 355 -7.72 10.09 0.15
CA GLY A 355 -7.60 11.28 0.99
C GLY A 355 -6.37 11.29 1.89
N TYR A 356 -5.47 10.32 1.78
CA TYR A 356 -4.14 10.32 2.40
C TYR A 356 -3.10 9.79 1.40
N GLY A 357 -1.81 9.81 1.78
CA GLY A 357 -0.73 9.32 0.94
C GLY A 357 -0.62 10.07 -0.39
N VAL A 358 -0.57 9.33 -1.49
CA VAL A 358 -0.47 9.83 -2.86
C VAL A 358 -1.65 9.34 -3.70
N THR A 359 -1.82 9.86 -4.91
CA THR A 359 -2.84 9.34 -5.85
C THR A 359 -2.16 8.97 -7.16
N GLY A 360 -2.47 7.81 -7.70
CA GLY A 360 -1.96 7.36 -9.00
C GLY A 360 -2.52 8.15 -10.18
N GLY A 361 -1.80 8.16 -11.30
CA GLY A 361 -2.27 8.81 -12.53
C GLY A 361 -3.53 8.17 -13.11
N VAL A 362 -3.72 6.87 -12.88
CA VAL A 362 -4.84 6.04 -13.36
C VAL A 362 -5.28 5.07 -12.25
N PRO A 363 -5.85 5.58 -11.14
CA PRO A 363 -6.11 4.80 -9.93
C PRO A 363 -7.10 3.64 -10.13
N ASP A 364 -7.92 3.67 -11.18
CA ASP A 364 -8.91 2.63 -11.46
C ASP A 364 -8.38 1.54 -12.41
N ALA A 365 -7.08 1.59 -12.81
CA ALA A 365 -6.48 0.56 -13.64
C ALA A 365 -6.16 -0.71 -12.83
N THR A 366 -6.24 -1.86 -13.50
CA THR A 366 -5.80 -3.12 -12.88
C THR A 366 -4.30 -3.26 -12.99
N MET A 367 -3.60 -3.30 -11.86
CA MET A 367 -2.13 -3.36 -11.81
C MET A 367 -1.63 -4.78 -11.55
N TYR A 368 -0.60 -5.17 -12.29
CA TYR A 368 0.13 -6.42 -12.13
C TYR A 368 1.63 -6.18 -12.10
N GLY A 369 2.35 -7.03 -11.37
CA GLY A 369 3.80 -7.11 -11.42
C GLY A 369 4.26 -8.45 -11.96
N ILE A 370 5.42 -8.48 -12.60
CA ILE A 370 6.13 -9.71 -12.96
C ILE A 370 7.63 -9.53 -12.82
N SER A 371 8.28 -10.47 -12.12
CA SER A 371 9.73 -10.47 -12.00
C SER A 371 10.43 -10.88 -13.29
N PRO A 372 11.57 -10.25 -13.67
CA PRO A 372 12.40 -10.71 -14.78
C PRO A 372 13.18 -11.99 -14.45
N MET A 373 13.08 -12.49 -13.22
CA MET A 373 13.72 -13.72 -12.79
C MET A 373 12.83 -14.92 -13.10
N GLN A 374 13.38 -15.96 -13.67
CA GLN A 374 12.67 -17.23 -13.91
C GLN A 374 13.34 -18.36 -13.16
N ARG A 375 12.55 -19.21 -12.49
CA ARG A 375 13.03 -20.44 -11.85
C ARG A 375 13.26 -21.51 -12.91
N LEU A 376 14.48 -22.03 -12.95
CA LEU A 376 14.88 -23.09 -13.86
C LEU A 376 14.50 -24.47 -13.28
N SER A 377 14.56 -25.52 -14.12
CA SER A 377 14.37 -26.91 -13.69
C SER A 377 15.38 -27.33 -12.61
N SER A 378 16.53 -26.69 -12.53
CA SER A 378 17.51 -26.86 -11.45
C SER A 378 17.08 -26.30 -10.10
N GLY A 379 15.99 -25.52 -10.05
CA GLY A 379 15.53 -24.76 -8.88
C GLY A 379 16.16 -23.37 -8.73
N GLN A 380 17.22 -23.05 -9.47
CA GLN A 380 17.85 -21.73 -9.45
C GLN A 380 17.02 -20.69 -10.21
N ALA A 381 17.02 -19.43 -9.72
CA ALA A 381 16.47 -18.30 -10.46
C ALA A 381 17.52 -17.74 -11.43
N SER A 382 17.10 -17.38 -12.63
CA SER A 382 17.93 -16.77 -13.66
C SER A 382 17.24 -15.56 -14.26
N TYR A 383 18.00 -14.51 -14.59
CA TYR A 383 17.50 -13.32 -15.24
C TYR A 383 17.09 -13.63 -16.69
N ARG A 384 15.80 -13.64 -16.98
CA ARG A 384 15.20 -13.99 -18.27
C ARG A 384 14.00 -13.09 -18.61
N PRO A 385 14.20 -11.80 -18.80
CA PRO A 385 13.10 -10.86 -19.00
C PRO A 385 12.20 -11.20 -20.21
N ALA A 386 12.76 -11.70 -21.30
CA ALA A 386 11.97 -12.12 -22.45
C ALA A 386 10.99 -13.26 -22.14
N ALA A 387 11.35 -14.18 -21.22
CA ALA A 387 10.47 -15.23 -20.77
C ALA A 387 9.31 -14.67 -19.95
N SER A 388 9.61 -13.73 -19.04
CA SER A 388 8.59 -13.03 -18.23
C SER A 388 7.63 -12.23 -19.13
N MET A 389 8.14 -11.51 -20.12
CA MET A 389 7.32 -10.80 -21.10
C MET A 389 6.41 -11.74 -21.91
N THR A 390 6.91 -12.91 -22.32
CA THR A 390 6.12 -13.93 -23.01
C THR A 390 5.02 -14.50 -22.08
N HIS A 391 5.32 -14.66 -20.79
CA HIS A 391 4.34 -15.10 -19.81
C HIS A 391 3.21 -14.08 -19.64
N VAL A 392 3.56 -12.79 -19.48
CA VAL A 392 2.61 -11.68 -19.36
C VAL A 392 1.69 -11.55 -20.56
N ALA A 393 2.15 -11.89 -21.78
CA ALA A 393 1.33 -11.84 -22.98
C ALA A 393 0.03 -12.68 -22.89
N GLN A 394 -0.06 -13.63 -21.96
CA GLN A 394 -1.27 -14.43 -21.74
C GLN A 394 -2.35 -13.68 -20.95
N TYR A 395 -1.99 -12.62 -20.23
CA TYR A 395 -2.87 -11.85 -19.35
C TYR A 395 -3.31 -10.51 -19.96
N LEU A 396 -2.50 -9.95 -20.85
CA LEU A 396 -2.76 -8.66 -21.50
C LEU A 396 -3.52 -8.85 -22.83
N ARG A 397 -4.31 -7.85 -23.15
CA ARG A 397 -5.11 -7.77 -24.38
C ARG A 397 -4.74 -6.51 -25.16
N ALA A 398 -5.23 -6.39 -26.39
CA ALA A 398 -5.07 -5.17 -27.16
C ALA A 398 -5.59 -3.95 -26.39
N GLY A 399 -4.75 -2.92 -26.31
CA GLY A 399 -5.00 -1.70 -25.55
C GLY A 399 -4.54 -1.73 -24.10
N ASP A 400 -4.17 -2.90 -23.54
CA ASP A 400 -3.51 -2.97 -22.24
C ASP A 400 -2.03 -2.58 -22.35
N VAL A 401 -1.35 -2.35 -21.23
CA VAL A 401 0.02 -1.80 -21.21
C VAL A 401 0.98 -2.75 -20.51
N LEU A 402 2.16 -2.97 -21.12
CA LEU A 402 3.33 -3.50 -20.40
C LEU A 402 4.32 -2.36 -20.19
N LEU A 403 4.66 -2.07 -18.95
CA LEU A 403 5.77 -1.21 -18.56
C LEU A 403 7.04 -2.05 -18.36
N ILE A 404 8.17 -1.62 -18.91
CA ILE A 404 9.47 -2.26 -18.72
C ILE A 404 10.34 -1.31 -17.91
N GLU A 405 10.55 -1.63 -16.63
CA GLU A 405 11.41 -0.88 -15.72
C GLU A 405 12.86 -1.36 -15.71
N GLN A 406 13.19 -2.22 -16.64
CA GLN A 406 14.51 -2.86 -16.75
C GLN A 406 15.41 -2.14 -17.76
N GLN A 407 16.69 -2.05 -17.41
CA GLN A 407 17.76 -1.58 -18.30
C GLN A 407 18.85 -2.65 -18.43
N THR A 408 19.74 -2.53 -19.40
CA THR A 408 20.85 -3.44 -19.61
C THR A 408 22.15 -2.70 -19.88
N VAL A 409 23.27 -3.39 -19.73
CA VAL A 409 24.58 -2.84 -20.08
C VAL A 409 24.71 -2.78 -21.61
N GLY A 410 25.06 -1.61 -22.15
CA GLY A 410 25.31 -1.43 -23.56
C GLY A 410 26.73 -1.85 -23.99
N PRO A 411 27.13 -1.63 -25.25
CA PRO A 411 28.43 -2.01 -25.79
C PRO A 411 29.59 -1.31 -25.08
N ASN A 412 29.34 -0.17 -24.44
CA ASN A 412 30.35 0.61 -23.72
C ASN A 412 30.69 0.08 -22.33
N GLY A 413 29.95 -0.93 -21.84
CA GLY A 413 30.22 -1.60 -20.56
C GLY A 413 29.93 -0.76 -19.31
N GLY A 414 30.29 -1.29 -18.15
CA GLY A 414 30.19 -0.60 -16.85
C GLY A 414 28.75 -0.20 -16.47
N THR A 415 28.58 1.05 -16.05
CA THR A 415 27.28 1.64 -15.70
C THR A 415 26.62 2.41 -16.85
N ARG A 416 27.07 2.20 -18.09
CA ARG A 416 26.50 2.83 -19.29
C ARG A 416 25.29 2.03 -19.76
N TYR A 417 24.22 2.17 -19.00
CA TYR A 417 22.97 1.44 -19.22
C TYR A 417 22.17 1.99 -20.41
N VAL A 418 21.53 1.08 -21.13
CA VAL A 418 20.73 1.35 -22.32
C VAL A 418 19.38 0.61 -22.23
N PRO A 419 18.41 0.93 -23.11
CA PRO A 419 17.13 0.24 -23.13
C PRO A 419 17.28 -1.27 -23.23
N LEU A 420 16.44 -2.00 -22.49
CA LEU A 420 16.48 -3.47 -22.43
C LEU A 420 16.32 -4.14 -23.81
N GLU A 421 15.66 -3.48 -24.78
CA GLU A 421 15.52 -3.96 -26.16
C GLU A 421 16.85 -4.00 -26.93
N TRP A 422 17.98 -3.52 -26.36
CA TRP A 422 19.32 -3.85 -26.84
C TRP A 422 19.53 -5.36 -26.94
N THR A 423 19.00 -6.11 -25.99
CA THR A 423 19.00 -7.57 -25.98
C THR A 423 18.00 -8.10 -27.01
N GLN A 424 18.46 -8.91 -27.99
CA GLN A 424 17.64 -9.36 -29.12
C GLN A 424 16.37 -10.12 -28.69
N SER A 425 16.47 -11.02 -27.71
CA SER A 425 15.31 -11.76 -27.22
C SER A 425 14.22 -10.85 -26.64
N VAL A 426 14.60 -9.76 -25.96
CA VAL A 426 13.67 -8.76 -25.43
C VAL A 426 13.04 -7.94 -26.58
N PHE A 427 13.86 -7.56 -27.57
CA PHE A 427 13.34 -6.90 -28.76
C PHE A 427 12.26 -7.74 -29.47
N ASP A 428 12.50 -9.05 -29.61
CA ASP A 428 11.55 -9.96 -30.26
C ASP A 428 10.29 -10.16 -29.41
N ALA A 429 10.43 -10.28 -28.07
CA ALA A 429 9.29 -10.34 -27.15
C ALA A 429 8.47 -9.04 -27.17
N THR A 430 9.13 -7.88 -27.24
CA THR A 430 8.47 -6.57 -27.39
C THR A 430 7.66 -6.50 -28.68
N ARG A 431 8.23 -6.95 -29.82
CA ARG A 431 7.52 -7.01 -31.10
C ARG A 431 6.31 -7.94 -31.03
N LEU A 432 6.43 -9.09 -30.41
CA LEU A 432 5.30 -10.00 -30.23
C LEU A 432 4.14 -9.29 -29.50
N LEU A 433 4.42 -8.66 -28.35
CA LEU A 433 3.41 -7.93 -27.57
C LEU A 433 2.78 -6.79 -28.37
N THR A 434 3.57 -5.98 -29.04
CA THR A 434 3.03 -4.86 -29.85
C THR A 434 2.21 -5.34 -31.03
N GLN A 435 2.55 -6.49 -31.63
CA GLN A 435 1.74 -7.14 -32.68
C GLN A 435 0.43 -7.74 -32.14
N LEU A 436 0.37 -8.13 -30.88
CA LEU A 436 -0.87 -8.50 -30.17
C LEU A 436 -1.73 -7.30 -29.79
N GLY A 437 -1.26 -6.08 -30.08
CA GLY A 437 -1.96 -4.83 -29.75
C GLY A 437 -1.72 -4.32 -28.31
N VAL A 438 -0.83 -4.95 -27.55
CA VAL A 438 -0.39 -4.46 -26.25
C VAL A 438 0.52 -3.26 -26.45
N ILE A 439 0.34 -2.19 -25.67
CA ILE A 439 1.23 -1.04 -25.71
C ILE A 439 2.40 -1.30 -24.79
N VAL A 440 3.60 -1.39 -25.34
CA VAL A 440 4.81 -1.53 -24.54
C VAL A 440 5.43 -0.16 -24.32
N VAL A 441 5.51 0.27 -23.05
CA VAL A 441 6.27 1.46 -22.61
C VAL A 441 7.57 0.97 -22.02
N ALA A 442 8.71 1.46 -22.48
CA ALA A 442 10.01 1.01 -22.03
C ALA A 442 10.85 2.19 -21.54
N THR A 443 11.45 2.04 -20.36
CA THR A 443 12.41 3.02 -19.85
C THR A 443 13.67 3.03 -20.70
N GLY A 444 14.21 4.23 -20.94
CA GLY A 444 15.39 4.40 -21.79
C GLY A 444 16.68 3.92 -21.18
N GLY A 445 16.77 3.95 -19.84
CA GLY A 445 17.97 3.60 -19.08
C GLY A 445 18.78 4.81 -18.61
N ASN A 446 19.56 4.57 -17.55
CA ASN A 446 20.26 5.61 -16.78
C ASN A 446 21.77 5.68 -17.12
N GLY A 447 22.17 5.37 -18.35
CA GLY A 447 23.57 5.36 -18.75
C GLY A 447 24.10 6.62 -19.46
N GLY A 448 23.23 7.62 -19.70
CA GLY A 448 23.61 8.87 -20.34
C GLY A 448 23.99 8.76 -21.84
N GLU A 449 23.68 7.64 -22.47
CA GLU A 449 24.12 7.28 -23.82
C GLU A 449 23.35 8.02 -24.93
N ASN A 450 24.08 8.35 -26.00
CA ASN A 450 23.48 8.76 -27.27
C ASN A 450 23.12 7.52 -28.09
N LEU A 451 21.85 7.14 -28.14
CA LEU A 451 21.40 5.93 -28.84
C LEU A 451 21.60 5.99 -30.37
N ASP A 452 21.89 7.18 -30.93
CA ASP A 452 22.20 7.34 -32.34
C ASP A 452 23.70 7.17 -32.67
N ALA A 453 24.52 6.95 -31.65
CA ALA A 453 25.96 6.81 -31.81
C ALA A 453 26.36 5.52 -32.55
N PRO A 454 27.47 5.55 -33.30
CA PRO A 454 27.88 4.43 -34.18
C PRO A 454 28.07 3.08 -33.48
N GLU A 455 28.50 3.09 -32.21
CA GLU A 455 28.69 1.89 -31.41
C GLU A 455 27.42 1.05 -31.22
N PHE A 456 26.24 1.67 -31.37
CA PHE A 456 24.95 0.98 -31.32
C PHE A 456 24.55 0.36 -32.67
N GLN A 457 25.35 0.54 -33.74
CA GLN A 457 25.17 -0.09 -35.05
C GLN A 457 23.77 0.10 -35.65
N GLY A 458 23.13 1.22 -35.35
CA GLY A 458 21.77 1.53 -35.79
C GLY A 458 20.67 0.70 -35.13
N ARG A 459 20.97 -0.08 -34.09
CA ARG A 459 19.99 -0.95 -33.43
C ARG A 459 18.87 -0.19 -32.74
N PHE A 460 19.02 1.09 -32.49
CA PHE A 460 18.00 1.98 -31.97
C PHE A 460 17.38 2.88 -33.06
N ASN A 461 17.74 2.68 -34.31
CA ASN A 461 17.11 3.38 -35.44
C ASN A 461 15.85 2.62 -35.91
N ARG A 462 14.68 3.25 -35.81
CA ARG A 462 13.40 2.65 -36.21
C ARG A 462 13.35 2.25 -37.68
N ALA A 463 14.10 2.94 -38.58
CA ALA A 463 14.19 2.56 -39.98
C ALA A 463 14.98 1.25 -40.19
N VAL A 464 15.85 0.86 -39.26
CA VAL A 464 16.61 -0.40 -39.28
C VAL A 464 15.83 -1.52 -38.58
N ARG A 465 15.33 -1.24 -37.40
CA ARG A 465 14.45 -2.15 -36.65
C ARG A 465 13.54 -1.36 -35.69
N ASP A 466 12.28 -1.74 -35.63
CA ASP A 466 11.27 -1.13 -34.77
C ASP A 466 10.57 -2.23 -33.96
N SER A 467 10.67 -2.13 -32.63
CA SER A 467 9.95 -3.01 -31.70
C SER A 467 8.49 -2.61 -31.54
N GLY A 468 8.12 -1.40 -31.94
CA GLY A 468 6.82 -0.80 -31.72
C GLY A 468 6.62 -0.20 -30.32
N SER A 469 7.60 -0.32 -29.40
CA SER A 469 7.49 0.24 -28.06
C SER A 469 7.61 1.77 -28.04
N ILE A 470 7.01 2.40 -27.02
CA ILE A 470 7.20 3.81 -26.66
C ILE A 470 8.40 3.90 -25.72
N MET A 471 9.47 4.57 -26.17
CA MET A 471 10.70 4.73 -25.37
C MET A 471 10.66 6.02 -24.58
N VAL A 472 10.95 5.94 -23.28
CA VAL A 472 10.82 7.05 -22.34
C VAL A 472 12.17 7.49 -21.80
N GLY A 473 12.48 8.77 -21.94
CA GLY A 473 13.63 9.44 -21.33
C GLY A 473 13.27 10.21 -20.07
N ALA A 474 14.27 10.53 -19.26
CA ALA A 474 14.11 11.27 -18.01
C ALA A 474 14.41 12.77 -18.19
N GLY A 475 13.40 13.59 -17.93
CA GLY A 475 13.47 15.05 -17.94
C GLY A 475 13.47 15.67 -16.55
N SER A 476 13.95 16.91 -16.46
CA SER A 476 13.89 17.71 -15.24
C SER A 476 12.45 18.09 -14.89
N ASP A 477 12.12 18.03 -13.62
CA ASP A 477 10.84 18.43 -13.02
C ASP A 477 10.46 19.91 -13.21
N THR A 478 11.44 20.76 -13.46
CA THR A 478 11.25 22.21 -13.58
C THR A 478 11.38 22.72 -15.01
N THR A 479 12.39 22.24 -15.73
CA THR A 479 12.75 22.78 -17.06
C THR A 479 12.44 21.83 -18.20
N ARG A 480 12.10 20.56 -17.93
CA ARG A 480 11.93 19.50 -18.95
C ARG A 480 13.21 19.25 -19.77
N ALA A 481 14.36 19.75 -19.31
CA ALA A 481 15.64 19.45 -19.92
C ALA A 481 16.04 18.01 -19.61
N ARG A 482 16.77 17.37 -20.51
CA ARG A 482 17.32 16.03 -20.27
C ARG A 482 18.17 16.00 -19.00
N LEU A 483 17.95 15.03 -18.14
CA LEU A 483 18.83 14.74 -17.01
C LEU A 483 20.07 13.98 -17.50
N ASN A 484 21.24 14.29 -16.94
CA ASN A 484 22.53 13.82 -17.46
C ASN A 484 22.65 12.30 -17.59
N PHE A 485 21.98 11.56 -16.69
CA PHE A 485 21.97 10.11 -16.72
C PHE A 485 21.02 9.51 -17.77
N SER A 486 20.00 10.26 -18.24
CA SER A 486 19.05 9.75 -19.22
C SER A 486 19.73 9.49 -20.56
N VAL A 487 19.47 8.34 -21.16
CA VAL A 487 19.78 8.16 -22.57
C VAL A 487 18.99 9.17 -23.42
N TYR A 488 19.46 9.39 -24.65
CA TYR A 488 18.85 10.34 -25.59
C TYR A 488 19.08 9.90 -27.03
N GLY A 489 18.41 10.55 -27.95
CA GLY A 489 18.54 10.30 -29.39
C GLY A 489 17.20 10.12 -30.09
N SER A 490 17.23 9.78 -31.40
CA SER A 490 16.05 9.69 -32.25
C SER A 490 15.04 8.63 -31.81
N ARG A 491 15.52 7.58 -31.09
CA ARG A 491 14.71 6.48 -30.57
C ARG A 491 13.80 6.89 -29.41
N VAL A 492 14.16 7.91 -28.64
CA VAL A 492 13.40 8.33 -27.48
C VAL A 492 12.17 9.11 -27.91
N ASP A 493 10.98 8.64 -27.56
CA ASP A 493 9.69 9.16 -28.03
C ASP A 493 9.16 10.29 -27.15
N LEU A 494 9.13 10.04 -25.84
CA LEU A 494 8.50 10.89 -24.82
C LEU A 494 9.40 10.98 -23.59
N GLN A 495 9.14 11.96 -22.72
CA GLN A 495 9.78 12.08 -21.43
C GLN A 495 8.76 12.09 -20.29
N GLY A 496 9.19 11.65 -19.12
CA GLY A 496 8.58 11.94 -17.82
C GLY A 496 9.56 12.64 -16.91
N TRP A 497 9.12 13.07 -15.74
CA TRP A 497 10.07 13.53 -14.70
C TRP A 497 11.01 12.38 -14.31
N GLY A 498 12.28 12.69 -14.13
CA GLY A 498 13.29 11.73 -13.67
C GLY A 498 13.87 12.05 -12.29
N GLN A 499 13.24 12.97 -11.55
CA GLN A 499 13.68 13.40 -10.23
C GLN A 499 12.55 14.01 -9.42
N ASN A 500 12.70 14.05 -8.08
CA ASN A 500 11.77 14.70 -7.15
C ASN A 500 10.33 14.19 -7.24
N ILE A 501 10.17 12.91 -7.55
CA ILE A 501 8.86 12.27 -7.64
C ILE A 501 8.41 11.84 -6.26
N THR A 502 7.22 12.29 -5.87
CA THR A 502 6.56 11.86 -4.64
C THR A 502 5.65 10.68 -4.95
N THR A 503 5.92 9.54 -4.29
CA THR A 503 5.19 8.28 -4.50
C THR A 503 5.33 7.35 -3.28
N THR A 504 4.73 6.17 -3.33
CA THR A 504 4.85 5.11 -2.32
C THR A 504 6.24 4.47 -2.32
N GLY A 505 6.57 3.66 -1.32
CA GLY A 505 7.76 2.81 -1.28
C GLY A 505 9.12 3.53 -1.32
N SER A 506 10.07 2.96 -2.07
CA SER A 506 11.44 3.45 -2.25
C SER A 506 12.18 3.64 -0.91
N ASN A 507 12.92 4.74 -0.74
CA ASN A 507 13.74 5.00 0.45
C ASN A 507 12.98 5.57 1.66
N GLY A 508 11.67 5.80 1.54
CA GLY A 508 10.82 6.28 2.64
C GLY A 508 11.20 7.63 3.22
N ASN A 509 11.90 8.49 2.48
CA ASN A 509 12.42 9.76 3.00
C ASN A 509 11.34 10.84 3.23
N LEU A 510 10.10 10.55 2.90
CA LEU A 510 8.94 11.38 3.24
C LEU A 510 8.23 10.82 4.48
N GLN A 511 8.01 9.49 4.52
CA GLN A 511 7.44 8.77 5.66
C GLN A 511 7.95 7.32 5.69
N GLY A 512 7.96 6.68 6.85
CA GLY A 512 8.27 5.27 7.08
C GLY A 512 9.77 4.94 7.16
N GLY A 513 10.63 5.69 6.48
CA GLY A 513 12.07 5.40 6.40
C GLY A 513 12.35 4.04 5.76
N THR A 514 13.50 3.43 6.07
CA THR A 514 13.91 2.13 5.53
C THR A 514 13.68 0.96 6.49
N THR A 515 13.00 1.21 7.62
CA THR A 515 12.69 0.17 8.61
C THR A 515 11.71 -0.86 8.00
N PRO A 516 12.01 -2.16 8.01
CA PRO A 516 11.12 -3.18 7.42
C PRO A 516 9.69 -3.15 7.95
N ALA A 517 9.50 -2.92 9.26
CA ALA A 517 8.19 -2.82 9.89
C ALA A 517 7.31 -1.68 9.33
N ASN A 518 7.90 -0.69 8.67
CA ASN A 518 7.19 0.44 8.09
C ASN A 518 7.00 0.30 6.57
N ARG A 519 7.22 -0.87 6.02
CA ARG A 519 7.16 -1.11 4.58
C ARG A 519 5.80 -0.71 3.98
N ASN A 520 4.72 -0.99 4.70
CA ASN A 520 3.36 -0.73 4.23
C ASN A 520 2.93 0.74 4.30
N ILE A 521 3.67 1.57 5.03
CA ILE A 521 3.39 3.01 5.21
C ILE A 521 4.52 3.89 4.67
N ARG A 522 5.31 3.39 3.75
CA ARG A 522 6.54 4.04 3.27
C ARG A 522 6.26 4.92 2.06
N TYR A 523 6.63 6.18 2.16
CA TYR A 523 6.53 7.16 1.06
C TYR A 523 7.84 7.89 0.84
N THR A 524 8.12 8.18 -0.41
CA THR A 524 9.31 8.94 -0.82
C THR A 524 8.93 10.25 -1.49
N ARG A 525 9.84 11.23 -1.45
CA ARG A 525 9.76 12.49 -2.23
C ARG A 525 10.91 12.62 -3.23
N SER A 526 11.68 11.59 -3.43
CA SER A 526 12.91 11.65 -4.23
C SER A 526 13.06 10.46 -5.17
N PHE A 527 11.96 9.80 -5.54
CA PHE A 527 12.01 8.80 -6.60
C PHE A 527 12.38 9.45 -7.93
N GLY A 528 12.93 8.69 -8.86
CA GLY A 528 13.43 9.24 -10.12
C GLY A 528 14.10 8.19 -10.98
N GLY A 529 15.03 8.65 -11.83
CA GLY A 529 15.57 7.84 -12.92
C GLY A 529 14.64 7.82 -14.13
N THR A 530 14.98 7.03 -15.14
CA THR A 530 14.01 6.69 -16.20
C THR A 530 12.87 5.84 -15.63
N SER A 531 13.08 5.23 -14.45
CA SER A 531 12.07 4.48 -13.69
C SER A 531 10.93 5.34 -13.14
N GLY A 532 11.17 6.61 -12.80
CA GLY A 532 10.08 7.53 -12.47
C GLY A 532 9.43 8.13 -13.71
N ALA A 533 10.19 8.26 -14.82
CA ALA A 533 9.68 8.80 -16.07
C ALA A 533 8.74 7.81 -16.81
N GLY A 534 9.04 6.51 -16.75
CA GLY A 534 8.26 5.42 -17.38
C GLY A 534 6.81 5.37 -16.93
N PRO A 535 6.53 5.29 -15.60
CA PRO A 535 5.16 5.22 -15.09
C PRO A 535 4.35 6.48 -15.40
N ILE A 536 4.94 7.68 -15.39
CA ILE A 536 4.24 8.92 -15.78
C ILE A 536 3.70 8.84 -17.21
N VAL A 537 4.51 8.34 -18.15
CA VAL A 537 4.09 8.15 -19.54
C VAL A 537 3.09 6.99 -19.66
N THR A 538 3.30 5.91 -18.92
CA THR A 538 2.37 4.76 -18.86
C THR A 538 0.99 5.18 -18.37
N GLY A 539 0.91 6.00 -17.33
CA GLY A 539 -0.35 6.57 -16.85
C GLY A 539 -1.05 7.40 -17.94
N ALA A 540 -0.29 8.21 -18.69
CA ALA A 540 -0.87 8.98 -19.79
C ALA A 540 -1.40 8.09 -20.93
N VAL A 541 -0.71 7.01 -21.27
CA VAL A 541 -1.17 5.99 -22.23
C VAL A 541 -2.45 5.32 -21.75
N ALA A 542 -2.48 4.87 -20.50
CA ALA A 542 -3.61 4.16 -19.91
C ALA A 542 -4.85 5.06 -19.81
N ALA A 543 -4.69 6.33 -19.45
CA ALA A 543 -5.80 7.30 -19.39
C ALA A 543 -6.46 7.49 -20.77
N VAL A 544 -5.67 7.63 -21.85
CA VAL A 544 -6.22 7.74 -23.21
C VAL A 544 -6.92 6.46 -23.64
N GLN A 545 -6.33 5.29 -23.40
CA GLN A 545 -6.93 3.99 -23.74
C GLN A 545 -8.22 3.72 -22.96
N SER A 546 -8.24 4.02 -21.68
CA SER A 546 -9.45 3.93 -20.84
C SER A 546 -10.57 4.81 -21.40
N TYR A 547 -10.25 6.06 -21.76
CA TYR A 547 -11.22 6.96 -22.37
C TYR A 547 -11.79 6.40 -23.69
N LEU A 548 -10.95 5.84 -24.57
CA LEU A 548 -11.38 5.21 -25.81
C LEU A 548 -12.33 4.04 -25.54
N LYS A 549 -11.97 3.11 -24.66
CA LYS A 549 -12.81 1.97 -24.29
C LYS A 549 -14.16 2.43 -23.71
N ALA A 550 -14.14 3.34 -22.75
CA ALA A 550 -15.34 3.85 -22.10
C ALA A 550 -16.29 4.60 -23.04
N THR A 551 -15.76 5.13 -24.15
CA THR A 551 -16.57 5.78 -25.19
C THR A 551 -16.95 4.87 -26.37
N GLY A 552 -16.71 3.56 -26.25
CA GLY A 552 -17.03 2.56 -27.28
C GLY A 552 -16.16 2.66 -28.54
N ARG A 553 -15.02 3.33 -28.46
CA ARG A 553 -14.07 3.46 -29.58
C ARG A 553 -13.08 2.31 -29.58
N PRO A 554 -12.56 1.92 -30.74
CA PRO A 554 -11.45 0.98 -30.80
C PRO A 554 -10.24 1.51 -30.03
N VAL A 555 -9.55 0.61 -29.33
CA VAL A 555 -8.25 0.92 -28.72
C VAL A 555 -7.23 1.30 -29.79
N TRP A 556 -6.34 2.22 -29.46
CA TRP A 556 -5.32 2.68 -30.37
C TRP A 556 -4.03 1.86 -30.23
N THR A 557 -3.30 1.72 -31.31
CA THR A 557 -1.97 1.10 -31.33
C THR A 557 -0.94 1.99 -30.63
N ALA A 558 0.18 1.40 -30.23
CA ALA A 558 1.29 2.15 -29.63
C ALA A 558 1.75 3.33 -30.52
N SER A 559 1.78 3.15 -31.83
CA SER A 559 2.13 4.21 -32.79
C SER A 559 1.13 5.38 -32.79
N GLN A 560 -0.18 5.08 -32.74
CA GLN A 560 -1.22 6.12 -32.69
C GLN A 560 -1.16 6.90 -31.37
N ILE A 561 -1.03 6.21 -30.24
CA ILE A 561 -0.89 6.84 -28.92
C ILE A 561 0.40 7.67 -28.86
N SER A 562 1.53 7.12 -29.27
CA SER A 562 2.81 7.83 -29.31
C SER A 562 2.73 9.10 -30.17
N THR A 563 2.07 9.02 -31.32
CA THR A 563 1.87 10.16 -32.20
C THR A 563 0.99 11.23 -31.54
N LEU A 564 -0.13 10.83 -30.91
CA LEU A 564 -0.98 11.75 -30.18
C LEU A 564 -0.19 12.48 -29.10
N LEU A 565 0.46 11.72 -28.19
CA LEU A 565 1.16 12.29 -27.05
C LEU A 565 2.36 13.15 -27.46
N LYS A 566 3.04 12.81 -28.55
CA LYS A 566 4.11 13.66 -29.14
C LYS A 566 3.57 14.98 -29.69
N ASN A 567 2.44 14.94 -30.39
CA ASN A 567 1.89 16.12 -31.05
C ASN A 567 1.19 17.08 -30.08
N THR A 568 0.67 16.56 -28.97
CA THR A 568 -0.04 17.35 -27.96
C THR A 568 0.82 17.66 -26.73
N GLY A 569 1.98 17.03 -26.62
CA GLY A 569 2.85 17.13 -25.45
C GLY A 569 3.53 18.50 -25.31
N THR A 570 3.93 18.79 -24.08
CA THR A 570 4.72 19.97 -23.76
C THR A 570 6.15 19.79 -24.29
N PRO A 571 6.69 20.70 -25.11
CA PRO A 571 8.01 20.54 -25.71
C PRO A 571 9.14 20.35 -24.67
N GLN A 572 10.14 19.56 -25.06
CA GLN A 572 11.38 19.42 -24.31
C GLN A 572 12.04 20.79 -24.11
N GLY A 573 12.58 21.02 -22.91
CA GLY A 573 13.39 22.18 -22.62
C GLY A 573 14.91 21.91 -22.70
N GLY A 574 15.71 22.91 -22.46
CA GLY A 574 17.18 22.80 -22.47
C GLY A 574 17.77 22.47 -23.84
N ASN A 575 18.78 21.59 -23.88
CA ASN A 575 19.46 21.21 -25.13
C ASN A 575 18.62 20.16 -25.90
N THR A 576 17.85 20.61 -26.86
CA THR A 576 16.98 19.76 -27.70
C THR A 576 17.75 18.88 -28.71
N ALA A 577 19.04 19.13 -28.95
CA ALA A 577 19.90 18.19 -29.69
C ALA A 577 20.11 16.87 -28.95
N GLN A 578 20.00 16.89 -27.63
CA GLN A 578 19.94 15.70 -26.78
C GLN A 578 18.48 15.30 -26.55
N ARG A 579 17.87 14.83 -27.62
CA ARG A 579 16.44 14.56 -27.66
C ARG A 579 15.99 13.47 -26.69
N ILE A 580 14.95 13.80 -25.88
CA ILE A 580 14.20 12.85 -25.04
C ILE A 580 12.68 12.94 -25.27
N GLY A 581 12.23 13.74 -26.26
CA GLY A 581 10.84 13.93 -26.61
C GLY A 581 10.07 14.90 -25.70
N PRO A 582 8.81 15.21 -26.01
CA PRO A 582 7.96 16.07 -25.19
C PRO A 582 7.43 15.33 -23.95
N LEU A 583 7.03 16.09 -22.93
CA LEU A 583 6.26 15.61 -21.78
C LEU A 583 4.79 15.48 -22.18
N PRO A 584 4.08 14.37 -21.93
CA PRO A 584 2.65 14.25 -22.22
C PRO A 584 1.83 15.40 -21.63
N ASN A 585 0.74 15.75 -22.30
CA ASN A 585 -0.27 16.71 -21.84
C ASN A 585 -1.65 16.10 -22.05
N LEU A 586 -2.21 15.53 -20.98
CA LEU A 586 -3.47 14.77 -21.04
C LEU A 586 -4.66 15.64 -21.40
N ARG A 587 -4.72 16.89 -20.96
CA ARG A 587 -5.78 17.82 -21.36
C ARG A 587 -5.81 18.01 -22.87
N ALA A 588 -4.67 18.28 -23.48
CA ALA A 588 -4.57 18.48 -24.92
C ALA A 588 -4.79 17.17 -25.71
N ALA A 589 -4.29 16.05 -25.18
CA ALA A 589 -4.47 14.73 -25.79
C ALA A 589 -5.95 14.30 -25.79
N LEU A 590 -6.63 14.38 -24.65
CA LEU A 590 -8.03 14.02 -24.51
C LEU A 590 -8.93 14.94 -25.36
N ALA A 591 -8.62 16.24 -25.44
CA ALA A 591 -9.37 17.15 -26.30
C ALA A 591 -9.33 16.71 -27.79
N GLN A 592 -8.18 16.21 -28.28
CA GLN A 592 -8.11 15.68 -29.68
C GLN A 592 -8.86 14.35 -29.83
N VAL A 593 -8.84 13.48 -28.80
CA VAL A 593 -9.60 12.23 -28.84
C VAL A 593 -11.11 12.48 -28.75
N GLN A 594 -11.56 13.53 -28.07
CA GLN A 594 -12.99 13.87 -27.92
C GLN A 594 -13.64 14.33 -29.24
N VAL A 595 -12.87 14.90 -30.16
CA VAL A 595 -13.39 15.32 -31.46
C VAL A 595 -13.72 14.09 -32.30
N PRO A 596 -14.97 13.91 -32.81
CA PRO A 596 -15.29 12.84 -33.75
C PRO A 596 -14.36 12.94 -34.95
N ALA A 597 -13.80 11.81 -35.41
CA ALA A 597 -13.05 11.81 -36.65
C ALA A 597 -13.91 12.45 -37.78
N ALA A 598 -13.48 13.55 -38.32
CA ALA A 598 -14.16 14.19 -39.47
C ALA A 598 -14.23 13.16 -40.60
N GLY A 599 -15.40 12.52 -40.80
CA GLY A 599 -15.57 11.54 -41.88
C GLY A 599 -16.50 10.35 -41.60
N ALA A 600 -17.08 10.20 -40.41
CA ALA A 600 -18.18 9.24 -40.23
C ALA A 600 -19.48 9.82 -40.84
N VAL A 601 -19.57 9.80 -42.16
CA VAL A 601 -20.83 10.05 -42.87
C VAL A 601 -21.77 8.90 -42.47
N SER A 602 -22.83 9.22 -41.73
CA SER A 602 -23.95 8.30 -41.53
C SER A 602 -24.45 7.85 -42.88
N ALA A 603 -24.49 6.55 -43.13
CA ALA A 603 -25.15 6.01 -44.30
C ALA A 603 -26.60 6.51 -44.33
N PRO A 604 -27.11 6.99 -45.48
CA PRO A 604 -28.49 7.43 -45.56
C PRO A 604 -29.41 6.26 -45.25
N ALA A 605 -30.39 6.51 -44.36
CA ALA A 605 -31.46 5.57 -44.08
C ALA A 605 -32.11 5.16 -45.41
N GLY A 606 -32.08 3.86 -45.72
CA GLY A 606 -32.70 3.30 -46.90
C GLY A 606 -34.20 3.65 -46.92
N VAL A 607 -34.59 4.29 -47.98
CA VAL A 607 -35.98 4.49 -48.37
C VAL A 607 -36.53 3.10 -48.73
N THR A 608 -37.41 2.54 -47.91
CA THR A 608 -38.24 1.41 -48.29
C THR A 608 -39.33 1.89 -49.23
N GLY A 609 -39.26 1.48 -50.51
CA GLY A 609 -40.33 1.49 -51.47
C GLY A 609 -40.95 0.09 -51.53
#